data_35c289e5229311d2bced6933e3baf249
#
_entry.id   35c289e5229311d2bced6933e3baf249
#
_cell.length_a   1.000
_cell.length_b   1.000
_cell.length_c   1.000
_cell.angle_alpha   90.00
_cell.angle_beta   90.00
_cell.angle_gamma   90.00
#
_symmetry.space_group_name_H-M   'P 1'
#
loop_
_entity.id
_entity.type
_entity.pdbx_description
1 polymer ?
#
loop_
_entity_poly.entity_id
_entity_poly.type
_entity_poly.pdbx_seq_one_letter_code
_entity_poly.pdbx_strand_id
1 'polypeptide(L)'
;MLRDYPEIVSKLTLLLSAGVNLRKAVERIGKDYINYNRVNGERKAYEILVEICEEMERGVAESEAYERIGEKSGLLSYRTLSALLVQHLQKGSQGIELMLEEEAEKAQEMRKQQARILGEQASTKLLFPMVLMLLIVFVILLVPAWIFFSG
;
A
#
# COMPACT_ATOMS: atom_id res chain seq x y z
N MET A 1 -6.03 6.82 -1.73
CA MET A 1 -4.78 7.17 -1.02
C MET A 1 -3.88 5.97 -0.72
N LEU A 2 -4.37 4.95 -0.04
CA LEU A 2 -3.57 3.73 0.22
C LEU A 2 -3.11 3.01 -1.06
N ARG A 3 -3.91 3.07 -2.10
CA ARG A 3 -3.61 2.47 -3.41
C ARG A 3 -2.45 3.17 -4.13
N ASP A 4 -2.32 4.47 -3.92
CA ASP A 4 -1.30 5.30 -4.59
C ASP A 4 0.04 5.27 -3.86
N TYR A 5 0.04 4.91 -2.58
CA TYR A 5 1.22 4.87 -1.73
C TYR A 5 2.37 4.02 -2.30
N PRO A 6 2.15 2.75 -2.71
CA PRO A 6 3.23 1.94 -3.28
C PRO A 6 3.81 2.52 -4.57
N GLU A 7 2.98 3.14 -5.38
CA GLU A 7 3.40 3.78 -6.64
C GLU A 7 4.29 4.99 -6.36
N ILE A 8 3.91 5.84 -5.42
CA ILE A 8 4.67 7.02 -5.01
C ILE A 8 6.02 6.62 -4.41
N VAL A 9 6.04 5.66 -3.49
CA VAL A 9 7.26 5.17 -2.85
C VAL A 9 8.20 4.55 -3.88
N SER A 10 7.68 3.74 -4.80
CA SER A 10 8.48 3.14 -5.89
C SER A 10 9.09 4.18 -6.82
N LYS A 11 8.35 5.20 -7.19
CA LYS A 11 8.85 6.32 -8.01
C LYS A 11 9.92 7.12 -7.29
N LEU A 12 9.73 7.42 -6.02
CA LEU A 12 10.72 8.10 -5.19
C LEU A 12 12.00 7.28 -5.08
N THR A 13 11.90 6.00 -4.78
CA THR A 13 13.04 5.09 -4.67
C THR A 13 13.82 5.05 -5.97
N LEU A 14 13.12 4.91 -7.09
CA LEU A 14 13.76 4.86 -8.42
C LEU A 14 14.50 6.15 -8.74
N LEU A 15 13.91 7.30 -8.50
CA LEU A 15 14.52 8.60 -8.76
C LEU A 15 15.71 8.87 -7.84
N LEU A 16 15.62 8.53 -6.56
CA LEU A 16 16.73 8.67 -5.62
C LEU A 16 17.89 7.72 -5.95
N SER A 17 17.60 6.49 -6.34
CA SER A 17 18.61 5.51 -6.81
C SER A 17 19.32 5.98 -8.08
N ALA A 18 18.66 6.74 -8.94
CA ALA A 18 19.24 7.37 -10.11
C ALA A 18 20.12 8.62 -9.80
N GLY A 19 20.23 8.99 -8.52
CA GLY A 19 21.01 10.15 -8.07
C GLY A 19 20.27 11.49 -8.13
N VAL A 20 18.97 11.49 -8.32
CA VAL A 20 18.15 12.70 -8.33
C VAL A 20 17.96 13.20 -6.89
N ASN A 21 18.11 14.53 -6.68
CA ASN A 21 17.86 15.14 -5.38
C ASN A 21 16.38 14.96 -4.98
N LEU A 22 16.12 14.76 -3.67
CA LEU A 22 14.79 14.54 -3.13
C LEU A 22 13.77 15.61 -3.55
N ARG A 23 14.13 16.88 -3.45
CA ARG A 23 13.26 17.98 -3.90
C ARG A 23 12.87 17.86 -5.37
N LYS A 24 13.84 17.61 -6.24
CA LYS A 24 13.59 17.40 -7.67
C LYS A 24 12.78 16.16 -7.96
N ALA A 25 12.97 15.08 -7.19
CA ALA A 25 12.20 13.85 -7.31
C ALA A 25 10.71 14.10 -6.97
N VAL A 26 10.43 14.79 -5.88
CA VAL A 26 9.06 15.15 -5.47
C VAL A 26 8.41 16.08 -6.49
N GLU A 27 9.13 17.11 -6.95
CA GLU A 27 8.64 18.01 -7.99
C GLU A 27 8.32 17.29 -9.31
N ARG A 28 9.15 16.35 -9.70
CA ARG A 28 8.94 15.56 -10.92
C ARG A 28 7.71 14.71 -10.84
N ILE A 29 7.51 14.03 -9.71
CA ILE A 29 6.29 13.24 -9.47
C ILE A 29 5.04 14.13 -9.51
N GLY A 30 5.09 15.31 -8.91
CA GLY A 30 3.99 16.28 -8.95
C GLY A 30 3.69 16.78 -10.37
N LYS A 31 4.72 17.12 -11.15
CA LYS A 31 4.57 17.57 -12.54
C LYS A 31 4.04 16.46 -13.44
N ASP A 32 4.52 15.24 -13.31
CA ASP A 32 4.03 14.09 -14.05
C ASP A 32 2.55 13.86 -13.77
N TYR A 33 2.13 14.02 -12.52
CA TYR A 33 0.71 13.93 -12.15
C TYR A 33 -0.14 15.01 -12.78
N ILE A 34 0.28 16.26 -12.77
CA ILE A 34 -0.46 17.37 -13.39
C ILE A 34 -0.67 17.10 -14.87
N ASN A 35 0.35 16.61 -15.57
CA ASN A 35 0.25 16.25 -16.98
C ASN A 35 -0.68 15.06 -17.23
N TYR A 36 -0.68 14.08 -16.33
CA TYR A 36 -1.48 12.85 -16.42
C TYR A 36 -2.94 13.08 -16.02
N ASN A 37 -3.20 13.96 -15.06
CA ASN A 37 -4.52 14.21 -14.48
C ASN A 37 -5.51 14.83 -15.46
N ARG A 38 -5.01 15.50 -16.48
CA ARG A 38 -5.87 16.01 -17.58
C ARG A 38 -6.70 14.91 -18.26
N VAL A 39 -6.35 13.65 -18.04
CA VAL A 39 -6.94 12.48 -18.73
C VAL A 39 -7.68 11.52 -17.79
N ASN A 40 -7.27 11.34 -16.53
CA ASN A 40 -7.65 10.18 -15.70
C ASN A 40 -8.27 10.46 -14.32
N GLY A 41 -8.57 11.71 -13.97
CA GLY A 41 -9.25 12.05 -12.72
C GLY A 41 -8.34 12.30 -11.51
N GLU A 42 -8.92 12.88 -10.48
CA GLU A 42 -8.22 13.37 -9.29
C GLU A 42 -7.76 12.25 -8.36
N ARG A 43 -6.50 12.33 -7.93
CA ARG A 43 -5.90 11.44 -6.92
C ARG A 43 -5.37 12.26 -5.76
N LYS A 44 -6.02 12.21 -4.62
CA LYS A 44 -5.71 13.03 -3.43
C LYS A 44 -4.25 12.96 -2.96
N ALA A 45 -3.62 11.79 -3.06
CA ALA A 45 -2.23 11.63 -2.66
C ALA A 45 -1.26 12.47 -3.50
N TYR A 46 -1.49 12.51 -4.80
CA TYR A 46 -0.70 13.32 -5.72
C TYR A 46 -1.00 14.82 -5.61
N GLU A 47 -2.25 15.17 -5.31
CA GLU A 47 -2.63 16.57 -5.04
C GLU A 47 -1.89 17.13 -3.83
N ILE A 48 -1.75 16.34 -2.77
CA ILE A 48 -0.95 16.70 -1.60
C ILE A 48 0.51 16.96 -1.99
N LEU A 49 1.10 16.10 -2.84
CA LEU A 49 2.46 16.30 -3.31
C LEU A 49 2.62 17.58 -4.13
N VAL A 50 1.67 17.89 -5.01
CA VAL A 50 1.66 19.13 -5.79
C VAL A 50 1.56 20.34 -4.87
N GLU A 51 0.67 20.31 -3.90
CA GLU A 51 0.49 21.38 -2.91
C GLU A 51 1.77 21.61 -2.10
N ILE A 52 2.45 20.52 -1.69
CA ILE A 52 3.74 20.59 -0.99
C ILE A 52 4.82 21.23 -1.88
N CYS A 53 4.85 20.89 -3.15
CA CYS A 53 5.78 21.53 -4.10
C CYS A 53 5.54 23.05 -4.21
N GLU A 54 4.28 23.46 -4.31
CA GLU A 54 3.91 24.88 -4.34
C GLU A 54 4.28 25.60 -3.04
N GLU A 55 4.11 24.97 -1.88
CA GLU A 55 4.53 25.51 -0.60
C GLU A 55 6.05 25.73 -0.54
N MET A 56 6.82 24.76 -1.05
CA MET A 56 8.29 24.90 -1.14
C MET A 56 8.72 26.01 -2.09
N GLU A 57 8.01 26.22 -3.19
CA GLU A 57 8.25 27.35 -4.11
C GLU A 57 7.95 28.69 -3.48
N ARG A 58 6.98 28.75 -2.56
CA ARG A 58 6.65 29.95 -1.76
C ARG A 58 7.64 30.25 -0.63
N GLY A 59 8.64 29.40 -0.41
CA GLY A 59 9.69 29.58 0.58
C GLY A 59 9.48 28.85 1.90
N VAL A 60 8.55 27.90 1.98
CA VAL A 60 8.40 27.01 3.13
C VAL A 60 9.61 26.07 3.20
N ALA A 61 10.14 25.85 4.42
CA ALA A 61 11.25 24.92 4.62
C ALA A 61 10.88 23.49 4.16
N GLU A 62 11.84 22.81 3.53
CA GLU A 62 11.60 21.45 3.01
C GLU A 62 11.16 20.48 4.11
N SER A 63 11.77 20.53 5.29
CA SER A 63 11.40 19.69 6.42
C SER A 63 9.95 19.89 6.85
N GLU A 64 9.50 21.13 6.95
CA GLU A 64 8.13 21.47 7.32
C GLU A 64 7.14 21.05 6.23
N ALA A 65 7.48 21.25 4.97
CA ALA A 65 6.68 20.82 3.84
C ALA A 65 6.47 19.31 3.83
N TYR A 66 7.51 18.52 4.07
CA TYR A 66 7.41 17.07 4.12
C TYR A 66 6.62 16.54 5.33
N GLU A 67 6.72 17.18 6.50
CA GLU A 67 5.89 16.85 7.66
C GLU A 67 4.41 17.00 7.36
N ARG A 68 4.03 18.00 6.59
CA ARG A 68 2.63 18.25 6.20
C ARG A 68 2.05 17.14 5.31
N ILE A 69 2.86 16.38 4.60
CA ILE A 69 2.39 15.20 3.84
C ILE A 69 1.71 14.20 4.77
N GLY A 70 2.33 13.90 5.89
CA GLY A 70 1.77 13.01 6.91
C GLY A 70 0.49 13.55 7.56
N GLU A 71 0.47 14.85 7.87
CA GLU A 71 -0.68 15.51 8.50
C GLU A 71 -1.88 15.57 7.55
N LYS A 72 -1.69 16.02 6.32
CA LYS A 72 -2.76 16.19 5.33
C LYS A 72 -3.36 14.87 4.86
N SER A 73 -2.56 13.81 4.80
CA SER A 73 -3.04 12.50 4.39
C SER A 73 -3.88 11.78 5.45
N GLY A 74 -3.59 12.02 6.73
CA GLY A 74 -4.22 11.35 7.85
C GLY A 74 -3.95 9.85 7.97
N LEU A 75 -3.11 9.28 7.10
CA LEU A 75 -2.78 7.86 7.06
C LEU A 75 -1.41 7.57 7.66
N LEU A 76 -1.31 6.49 8.41
CA LEU A 76 -0.06 6.08 9.07
C LEU A 76 1.08 5.85 8.07
N SER A 77 0.79 5.26 6.92
CA SER A 77 1.78 5.01 5.85
C SER A 77 2.43 6.30 5.35
N TYR A 78 1.65 7.33 5.13
CA TYR A 78 2.15 8.64 4.70
C TYR A 78 2.88 9.39 5.82
N ARG A 79 2.50 9.18 7.08
CA ARG A 79 3.26 9.69 8.23
C ARG A 79 4.64 9.07 8.31
N THR A 80 4.73 7.76 8.09
CA THR A 80 6.01 7.04 8.02
C THR A 80 6.87 7.56 6.87
N LEU A 81 6.29 7.74 5.69
CA LEU A 81 6.98 8.33 4.54
C LEU A 81 7.48 9.75 4.84
N SER A 82 6.64 10.58 5.41
CA SER A 82 6.99 11.93 5.84
C SER A 82 8.18 11.94 6.80
N ALA A 83 8.16 11.10 7.82
CA ALA A 83 9.27 10.95 8.77
C ALA A 83 10.57 10.50 8.08
N LEU A 84 10.51 9.56 7.13
CA LEU A 84 11.65 9.11 6.34
C LEU A 84 12.22 10.24 5.47
N LEU A 85 11.37 11.04 4.85
CA LEU A 85 11.80 12.17 4.03
C LEU A 85 12.49 13.25 4.87
N VAL A 86 11.98 13.55 6.06
CA VAL A 86 12.62 14.49 7.00
C VAL A 86 13.96 13.97 7.49
N GLN A 87 14.05 12.68 7.82
CA GLN A 87 15.33 12.05 8.18
C GLN A 87 16.36 12.12 7.07
N HIS A 88 15.94 11.98 5.82
CA HIS A 88 16.81 12.12 4.66
C HIS A 88 17.45 13.50 4.56
N LEU A 89 16.70 14.54 4.83
CA LEU A 89 17.22 15.90 4.87
C LEU A 89 18.28 16.11 5.95
N GLN A 90 18.15 15.41 7.08
CA GLN A 90 19.04 15.55 8.24
C GLN A 90 20.30 14.69 8.16
N LYS A 91 20.23 13.48 7.60
CA LYS A 91 21.29 12.47 7.65
C LYS A 91 22.03 12.21 6.33
N GLY A 92 21.56 12.77 5.20
CA GLY A 92 22.14 12.50 3.88
C GLY A 92 21.66 11.19 3.24
N SER A 93 22.05 10.96 1.98
CA SER A 93 21.39 10.04 1.06
C SER A 93 21.63 8.53 1.25
N GLN A 94 22.65 8.10 1.99
CA GLN A 94 23.10 6.70 1.98
C GLN A 94 22.24 5.73 2.80
N GLY A 95 21.51 6.18 3.81
CA GLY A 95 20.68 5.32 4.68
C GLY A 95 19.24 5.15 4.21
N ILE A 96 18.76 5.99 3.34
CA ILE A 96 17.35 6.13 2.97
C ILE A 96 16.97 5.30 1.76
N GLU A 97 17.87 5.09 0.83
CA GLU A 97 17.62 4.19 -0.30
C GLU A 97 17.20 2.81 0.21
N LEU A 98 17.92 2.28 1.21
CA LEU A 98 17.57 1.01 1.85
C LEU A 98 16.23 1.04 2.60
N MET A 99 15.94 2.12 3.32
CA MET A 99 14.67 2.25 4.07
C MET A 99 13.45 2.41 3.15
N LEU A 100 13.58 3.18 2.06
CA LEU A 100 12.52 3.33 1.07
C LEU A 100 12.28 2.04 0.29
N GLU A 101 13.32 1.30 -0.04
CA GLU A 101 13.23 -0.01 -0.68
C GLU A 101 12.49 -1.01 0.22
N GLU A 102 12.82 -1.06 1.51
CA GLU A 102 12.13 -1.87 2.52
C GLU A 102 10.65 -1.50 2.63
N GLU A 103 10.32 -0.21 2.64
CA GLU A 103 8.92 0.26 2.70
C GLU A 103 8.15 -0.07 1.43
N ALA A 104 8.77 0.00 0.26
CA ALA A 104 8.19 -0.42 -1.01
C ALA A 104 7.89 -1.92 -1.03
N GLU A 105 8.79 -2.76 -0.51
CA GLU A 105 8.58 -4.20 -0.34
C GLU A 105 7.40 -4.50 0.60
N LYS A 106 7.33 -3.84 1.75
CA LYS A 106 6.20 -3.98 2.69
C LYS A 106 4.86 -3.62 2.06
N ALA A 107 4.80 -2.54 1.27
CA ALA A 107 3.59 -2.13 0.57
C ALA A 107 3.16 -3.16 -0.49
N GLN A 108 4.10 -3.79 -1.20
CA GLN A 108 3.82 -4.87 -2.14
C GLN A 108 3.37 -6.15 -1.43
N GLU A 109 3.96 -6.51 -0.29
CA GLU A 109 3.52 -7.64 0.53
C GLU A 109 2.10 -7.49 1.02
N MET A 110 1.69 -6.29 1.46
CA MET A 110 0.30 -6.01 1.83
C MET A 110 -0.68 -6.30 0.68
N ARG A 111 -0.34 -5.96 -0.56
CA ARG A 111 -1.15 -6.28 -1.74
C ARG A 111 -1.22 -7.79 -1.99
N LYS A 112 -0.11 -8.52 -1.86
CA LYS A 112 -0.06 -9.98 -1.99
C LYS A 112 -0.88 -10.67 -0.92
N GLN A 113 -0.83 -10.21 0.33
CA GLN A 113 -1.63 -10.74 1.42
C GLN A 113 -3.13 -10.55 1.19
N GLN A 114 -3.57 -9.39 0.71
CA GLN A 114 -4.97 -9.15 0.35
C GLN A 114 -5.44 -10.10 -0.78
N ALA A 115 -4.62 -10.32 -1.79
CA ALA A 115 -4.92 -11.27 -2.86
C ALA A 115 -4.97 -12.72 -2.36
N ARG A 116 -4.11 -13.12 -1.42
CA ARG A 116 -4.13 -14.43 -0.77
C ARG A 116 -5.37 -14.64 0.09
N ILE A 117 -5.76 -13.66 0.89
CA ILE A 117 -6.98 -13.71 1.72
C ILE A 117 -8.22 -13.90 0.84
N LEU A 118 -8.32 -13.21 -0.28
CA LEU A 118 -9.38 -13.41 -1.25
C LEU A 118 -9.34 -14.80 -1.90
N GLY A 119 -8.15 -15.33 -2.19
CA GLY A 119 -7.96 -16.68 -2.70
C GLY A 119 -8.30 -17.76 -1.67
N GLU A 120 -7.91 -17.59 -0.41
CA GLU A 120 -8.25 -18.50 0.70
C GLU A 120 -9.75 -18.50 0.99
N GLN A 121 -10.42 -17.37 0.95
CA GLN A 121 -11.88 -17.29 1.09
C GLN A 121 -12.61 -18.04 -0.02
N ALA A 122 -12.13 -17.97 -1.26
CA ALA A 122 -12.67 -18.75 -2.37
C ALA A 122 -12.44 -20.26 -2.20
N SER A 123 -11.29 -20.67 -1.70
CA SER A 123 -10.97 -22.07 -1.39
C SER A 123 -11.82 -22.62 -0.23
N THR A 124 -12.05 -21.83 0.80
CA THR A 124 -12.91 -22.19 1.94
C THR A 124 -14.37 -22.35 1.51
N LYS A 125 -14.86 -21.52 0.61
CA LYS A 125 -16.20 -21.67 0.02
C LYS A 125 -16.36 -22.95 -0.81
N LEU A 126 -15.32 -23.43 -1.43
CA LEU A 126 -15.33 -24.71 -2.17
C LEU A 126 -15.27 -25.92 -1.23
N LEU A 127 -14.60 -25.82 -0.09
CA LEU A 127 -14.54 -26.87 0.92
C LEU A 127 -15.86 -27.04 1.69
N PHE A 128 -16.61 -26.00 1.88
CA PHE A 128 -17.89 -26.02 2.62
C PHE A 128 -18.92 -26.99 2.01
N PRO A 129 -19.22 -26.96 0.70
CA PRO A 129 -20.12 -27.94 0.09
C PRO A 129 -19.61 -29.38 0.17
N MET A 130 -18.31 -29.60 0.07
CA MET A 130 -17.72 -30.96 0.18
C MET A 130 -17.89 -31.54 1.59
N VAL A 131 -17.62 -30.76 2.62
CA VAL A 131 -17.81 -31.16 4.02
C VAL A 131 -19.29 -31.45 4.32
N LEU A 132 -20.19 -30.66 3.79
CA LEU A 132 -21.62 -30.81 3.94
C LEU A 132 -22.15 -32.09 3.28
N MET A 133 -21.68 -32.40 2.07
CA MET A 133 -21.95 -33.68 1.40
C MET A 133 -21.44 -34.89 2.16
N LEU A 134 -20.24 -34.82 2.68
CA LEU A 134 -19.63 -35.89 3.50
C LEU A 134 -20.46 -36.14 4.77
N LEU A 135 -20.97 -35.07 5.40
CA LEU A 135 -21.80 -35.15 6.59
C LEU A 135 -23.15 -35.81 6.31
N ILE A 136 -23.77 -35.51 5.17
CA ILE A 136 -25.02 -36.13 4.71
C ILE A 136 -24.82 -37.63 4.45
N VAL A 137 -23.76 -38.01 3.75
CA VAL A 137 -23.40 -39.43 3.49
C VAL A 137 -23.16 -40.18 4.79
N PHE A 138 -22.50 -39.54 5.74
CA PHE A 138 -22.22 -40.12 7.06
C PHE A 138 -23.51 -40.38 7.86
N VAL A 139 -24.47 -39.45 7.83
CA VAL A 139 -25.79 -39.62 8.45
C VAL A 139 -26.58 -40.77 7.79
N ILE A 140 -26.57 -40.85 6.44
CA ILE A 140 -27.27 -41.90 5.71
C ILE A 140 -26.70 -43.31 6.03
N LEU A 141 -25.41 -43.40 6.32
CA LEU A 141 -24.75 -44.67 6.71
C LEU A 141 -24.99 -45.01 8.19
N LEU A 142 -25.03 -44.03 9.06
CA LEU A 142 -25.22 -44.26 10.50
C LEU A 142 -26.65 -44.62 10.90
N VAL A 143 -27.66 -44.04 10.25
CA VAL A 143 -29.05 -44.27 10.57
C VAL A 143 -29.44 -45.79 10.38
N PRO A 144 -29.18 -46.45 9.23
CA PRO A 144 -29.49 -47.86 9.12
C PRO A 144 -28.61 -48.73 10.01
N ALA A 145 -27.34 -48.36 10.25
CA ALA A 145 -26.47 -49.04 11.20
C ALA A 145 -27.01 -49.00 12.64
N TRP A 146 -27.54 -47.88 13.06
CA TRP A 146 -28.18 -47.68 14.36
C TRP A 146 -29.44 -48.54 14.50
N ILE A 147 -30.30 -48.55 13.51
CA ILE A 147 -31.53 -49.36 13.46
C ILE A 147 -31.20 -50.83 13.51
N PHE A 148 -30.19 -51.26 12.77
CA PHE A 148 -29.73 -52.64 12.77
C PHE A 148 -29.15 -53.09 14.13
N PHE A 149 -28.47 -52.20 14.82
CA PHE A 149 -27.85 -52.48 16.12
C PHE A 149 -28.86 -52.39 17.26
N SER A 150 -29.93 -51.64 17.12
CA SER A 150 -31.03 -51.46 18.09
C SER A 150 -32.12 -52.52 17.96
N GLY A 151 -32.11 -53.19 16.86
CA GLY A 151 -33.03 -54.34 16.61
C GLY A 151 -32.37 -55.66 16.96
#